data_dfe3f7282a0194d800143a147620d27c
#
_entry.id   dfe3f7282a0194d800143a147620d27c
#
_cell.length_a   1.000
_cell.length_b   1.000
_cell.length_c   1.000
_cell.angle_alpha   90.00
_cell.angle_beta   90.00
_cell.angle_gamma   90.00
#
_symmetry.space_group_name_H-M   'P 1'
#
loop_
_entity.id
_entity.type
_entity.pdbx_description
1 polymer ?
#
loop_
_entity_poly.entity_id
_entity_poly.type
_entity_poly.pdbx_seq_one_letter_code
_entity_poly.pdbx_strand_id
1 'polypeptide(L)'
;MKRRFFIRRFLRYLMLLMVPTILIFSFAMISFNYQLDRSLDARAKNTLSSVNNSLEMMVSNVAYQNEQLTNNAYTLIALKRLMQRETRIPYSDAIYLRNIKSTLSSIIRAYPYIQSVYLYLDGYNNYFSSDYGLEQLQPKGKNNWYSSYRSMSSDEESLMETRAAADTGYGRSMITIYQKMKLQKGVVVMNIDVGAYLASLDAILQKDNETVLYLDKKDQLILAWNDENGAADSFSGTEFKNSGQENSWKKINGKSYLVHTAVNDQYDLLLVSLISRQAKMNNIIQVAGAFLAVFVLNTIAMMALAYTTTVRTFRQIEYMIQVFYDAESGVYPSEPRQEVK
;
A
#
# COMPACT_ATOMS: atom_id res chain seq x y z
N MET A 1 -6.16 54.64 -38.90
CA MET A 1 -7.18 53.62 -39.06
C MET A 1 -6.66 52.19 -39.26
N LYS A 2 -5.65 51.94 -40.09
CA LYS A 2 -5.10 50.59 -40.40
C LYS A 2 -4.70 49.75 -39.20
N ARG A 3 -3.99 50.36 -38.18
CA ARG A 3 -3.50 49.66 -36.99
C ARG A 3 -4.62 49.15 -36.08
N ARG A 4 -5.71 49.88 -35.87
CA ARG A 4 -6.86 49.50 -35.06
C ARG A 4 -7.67 48.35 -35.72
N PHE A 5 -7.75 48.35 -37.04
CA PHE A 5 -8.43 47.30 -37.78
C PHE A 5 -7.64 45.98 -37.74
N PHE A 6 -6.31 46.03 -37.88
CA PHE A 6 -5.43 44.87 -37.76
C PHE A 6 -5.53 44.25 -36.39
N ILE A 7 -5.44 45.04 -35.30
CA ILE A 7 -5.52 44.58 -33.93
C ILE A 7 -6.88 43.91 -33.65
N ARG A 8 -7.99 44.51 -34.11
CA ARG A 8 -9.32 43.93 -33.92
C ARG A 8 -9.49 42.57 -34.62
N ARG A 9 -8.96 42.41 -35.81
CA ARG A 9 -9.02 41.12 -36.53
C ARG A 9 -8.10 40.07 -35.88
N PHE A 10 -6.89 40.44 -35.57
CA PHE A 10 -5.96 39.57 -34.86
C PHE A 10 -6.58 39.05 -33.57
N LEU A 11 -7.16 39.91 -32.73
CA LEU A 11 -7.83 39.53 -31.51
C LEU A 11 -9.02 38.60 -31.74
N ARG A 12 -9.81 38.81 -32.80
CA ARG A 12 -10.91 37.89 -33.13
C ARG A 12 -10.42 36.50 -33.51
N TYR A 13 -9.39 36.38 -34.34
CA TYR A 13 -8.82 35.10 -34.72
C TYR A 13 -8.16 34.43 -33.50
N LEU A 14 -7.47 35.18 -32.68
CA LEU A 14 -6.86 34.68 -31.47
C LEU A 14 -7.93 34.16 -30.49
N MET A 15 -9.00 34.91 -30.23
CA MET A 15 -10.11 34.46 -29.37
C MET A 15 -10.81 33.21 -29.93
N LEU A 16 -11.07 33.17 -31.23
CA LEU A 16 -11.73 32.02 -31.86
C LEU A 16 -10.93 30.74 -31.76
N LEU A 17 -9.58 30.83 -31.73
CA LEU A 17 -8.68 29.69 -31.56
C LEU A 17 -8.45 29.36 -30.08
N MET A 18 -8.34 30.36 -29.20
CA MET A 18 -8.05 30.17 -27.78
C MET A 18 -9.22 29.59 -26.98
N VAL A 19 -10.45 30.00 -27.25
CA VAL A 19 -11.63 29.53 -26.48
C VAL A 19 -11.78 28.01 -26.53
N PRO A 20 -11.76 27.34 -27.70
CA PRO A 20 -11.83 25.89 -27.75
C PRO A 20 -10.68 25.19 -27.02
N THR A 21 -9.46 25.74 -27.12
CA THR A 21 -8.29 25.15 -26.46
C THR A 21 -8.40 25.24 -24.95
N ILE A 22 -8.85 26.38 -24.40
CA ILE A 22 -9.09 26.53 -22.96
C ILE A 22 -10.14 25.54 -22.48
N LEU A 23 -11.22 25.35 -23.24
CA LEU A 23 -12.27 24.39 -22.90
C LEU A 23 -11.73 22.94 -22.88
N ILE A 24 -10.95 22.56 -23.88
CA ILE A 24 -10.34 21.22 -23.97
C ILE A 24 -9.39 20.99 -22.77
N PHE A 25 -8.51 21.94 -22.46
CA PHE A 25 -7.60 21.83 -21.32
C PHE A 25 -8.33 21.78 -20.00
N SER A 26 -9.38 22.60 -19.81
CA SER A 26 -10.21 22.55 -18.60
C SER A 26 -10.88 21.20 -18.43
N PHE A 27 -11.47 20.67 -19.50
CA PHE A 27 -12.10 19.35 -19.48
C PHE A 27 -11.07 18.24 -19.20
N ALA A 28 -9.89 18.29 -19.83
CA ALA A 28 -8.82 17.32 -19.60
C ALA A 28 -8.35 17.33 -18.15
N MET A 29 -8.20 18.52 -17.53
CA MET A 29 -7.79 18.64 -16.13
C MET A 29 -8.85 18.10 -15.16
N ILE A 30 -10.13 18.37 -15.41
CA ILE A 30 -11.23 17.81 -14.61
C ILE A 30 -11.26 16.29 -14.75
N SER A 31 -11.15 15.76 -15.96
CA SER A 31 -11.12 14.33 -16.23
C SER A 31 -9.93 13.65 -15.56
N PHE A 32 -8.76 14.27 -15.60
CA PHE A 32 -7.55 13.77 -14.93
C PHE A 32 -7.74 13.67 -13.41
N ASN A 33 -8.28 14.73 -12.76
CA ASN A 33 -8.56 14.69 -11.33
C ASN A 33 -9.51 13.55 -10.95
N TYR A 34 -10.57 13.36 -11.73
CA TYR A 34 -11.53 12.28 -11.50
C TYR A 34 -10.90 10.90 -11.66
N GLN A 35 -10.06 10.73 -12.68
CA GLN A 35 -9.34 9.48 -12.92
C GLN A 35 -8.31 9.19 -11.82
N LEU A 36 -7.62 10.23 -11.32
CA LEU A 36 -6.68 10.11 -10.22
C LEU A 36 -7.38 9.64 -8.94
N ASP A 37 -8.53 10.22 -8.58
CA ASP A 37 -9.29 9.79 -7.42
C ASP A 37 -9.74 8.33 -7.51
N ARG A 38 -10.23 7.91 -8.67
CA ARG A 38 -10.57 6.49 -8.91
C ARG A 38 -9.35 5.57 -8.82
N SER A 39 -8.22 6.02 -9.34
CA SER A 39 -6.98 5.24 -9.30
C SER A 39 -6.47 5.07 -7.86
N LEU A 40 -6.54 6.12 -7.04
CA LEU A 40 -6.16 6.05 -5.62
C LEU A 40 -7.10 5.14 -4.82
N ASP A 41 -8.41 5.22 -5.06
CA ASP A 41 -9.40 4.34 -4.44
C ASP A 41 -9.18 2.87 -4.80
N ALA A 42 -9.03 2.58 -6.09
CA ALA A 42 -8.74 1.23 -6.55
C ALA A 42 -7.41 0.69 -6.00
N ARG A 43 -6.39 1.54 -5.91
CA ARG A 43 -5.09 1.19 -5.36
C ARG A 43 -5.19 0.83 -3.88
N ALA A 44 -5.83 1.68 -3.06
CA ALA A 44 -6.01 1.41 -1.63
C ALA A 44 -6.75 0.08 -1.38
N LYS A 45 -7.82 -0.18 -2.14
CA LYS A 45 -8.55 -1.45 -2.08
C LYS A 45 -7.68 -2.65 -2.46
N ASN A 46 -6.88 -2.52 -3.53
CA ASN A 46 -5.95 -3.56 -3.95
C ASN A 46 -4.85 -3.80 -2.90
N THR A 47 -4.30 -2.74 -2.31
CA THR A 47 -3.31 -2.82 -1.24
C THR A 47 -3.90 -3.55 -0.04
N LEU A 48 -5.07 -3.14 0.45
CA LEU A 48 -5.74 -3.80 1.57
C LEU A 48 -6.06 -5.27 1.28
N SER A 49 -6.52 -5.59 0.07
CA SER A 49 -6.76 -6.98 -0.34
C SER A 49 -5.46 -7.79 -0.38
N SER A 50 -4.37 -7.23 -0.91
CA SER A 50 -3.08 -7.91 -0.98
C SER A 50 -2.49 -8.16 0.41
N VAL A 51 -2.62 -7.18 1.30
CA VAL A 51 -2.21 -7.25 2.70
C VAL A 51 -3.03 -8.30 3.46
N ASN A 52 -4.35 -8.28 3.29
CA ASN A 52 -5.23 -9.29 3.87
C ASN A 52 -4.90 -10.71 3.40
N ASN A 53 -4.73 -10.89 2.10
CA ASN A 53 -4.33 -12.17 1.52
C ASN A 53 -2.96 -12.65 2.02
N SER A 54 -2.01 -11.73 2.20
CA SER A 54 -0.69 -12.06 2.77
C SER A 54 -0.80 -12.53 4.22
N LEU A 55 -1.64 -11.87 5.02
CA LEU A 55 -1.90 -12.28 6.40
C LEU A 55 -2.58 -13.66 6.46
N GLU A 56 -3.62 -13.87 5.67
CA GLU A 56 -4.32 -15.15 5.59
C GLU A 56 -3.38 -16.27 5.15
N MET A 57 -2.54 -16.01 4.16
CA MET A 57 -1.53 -16.98 3.71
C MET A 57 -0.52 -17.28 4.82
N MET A 58 -0.06 -16.27 5.56
CA MET A 58 0.85 -16.46 6.69
C MET A 58 0.22 -17.36 7.76
N VAL A 59 -1.01 -17.07 8.18
CA VAL A 59 -1.70 -17.86 9.21
C VAL A 59 -2.05 -19.26 8.70
N SER A 60 -2.48 -19.41 7.45
CA SER A 60 -2.73 -20.70 6.81
C SER A 60 -1.45 -21.56 6.75
N ASN A 61 -0.30 -20.96 6.45
CA ASN A 61 0.99 -21.66 6.49
C ASN A 61 1.31 -22.16 7.90
N VAL A 62 1.06 -21.33 8.92
CA VAL A 62 1.23 -21.74 10.32
C VAL A 62 0.33 -22.92 10.66
N ALA A 63 -0.94 -22.86 10.28
CA ALA A 63 -1.90 -23.95 10.49
C ALA A 63 -1.46 -25.25 9.79
N TYR A 64 -1.04 -25.14 8.54
CA TYR A 64 -0.53 -26.27 7.78
C TYR A 64 0.74 -26.89 8.42
N GLN A 65 1.67 -26.07 8.87
CA GLN A 65 2.87 -26.55 9.57
C GLN A 65 2.53 -27.22 10.89
N ASN A 66 1.56 -26.67 11.66
CA ASN A 66 1.06 -27.31 12.86
C ASN A 66 0.47 -28.71 12.55
N GLU A 67 -0.34 -28.82 11.52
CA GLU A 67 -0.93 -30.09 11.11
C GLU A 67 0.16 -31.10 10.71
N GLN A 68 1.15 -30.70 9.96
CA GLN A 68 2.29 -31.55 9.59
C GLN A 68 3.09 -32.03 10.82
N LEU A 69 3.30 -31.14 11.80
CA LEU A 69 4.02 -31.48 13.03
C LEU A 69 3.23 -32.46 13.92
N THR A 70 1.92 -32.23 14.03
CA THR A 70 1.07 -32.96 14.99
C THR A 70 0.48 -34.24 14.44
N ASN A 71 0.33 -34.37 13.13
CA ASN A 71 -0.14 -35.61 12.49
C ASN A 71 1.00 -36.64 12.31
N ASN A 72 2.25 -36.27 12.53
CA ASN A 72 3.37 -37.17 12.48
C ASN A 72 3.52 -37.91 13.82
N ALA A 73 3.07 -39.15 13.85
CA ALA A 73 3.12 -39.99 15.06
C ALA A 73 4.55 -40.11 15.63
N TYR A 74 5.57 -40.16 14.75
CA TYR A 74 6.96 -40.21 15.16
C TYR A 74 7.40 -38.94 15.90
N THR A 75 6.99 -37.78 15.38
CA THR A 75 7.28 -36.48 16.02
C THR A 75 6.61 -36.38 17.39
N LEU A 76 5.34 -36.84 17.51
CA LEU A 76 4.63 -36.81 18.79
C LEU A 76 5.23 -37.77 19.82
N ILE A 77 5.62 -38.98 19.42
CA ILE A 77 6.29 -39.96 20.31
C ILE A 77 7.64 -39.37 20.76
N ALA A 78 8.41 -38.85 19.82
CA ALA A 78 9.68 -38.20 20.11
C ALA A 78 9.53 -37.03 21.08
N LEU A 79 8.55 -36.17 20.84
CA LEU A 79 8.25 -35.03 21.69
C LEU A 79 7.84 -35.45 23.11
N LYS A 80 6.92 -36.41 23.25
CA LYS A 80 6.53 -36.97 24.55
C LYS A 80 7.72 -37.52 25.33
N ARG A 81 8.56 -38.29 24.64
CA ARG A 81 9.75 -38.92 25.25
C ARG A 81 10.75 -37.87 25.73
N LEU A 82 10.99 -36.83 24.94
CA LEU A 82 11.86 -35.74 25.34
C LEU A 82 11.29 -34.90 26.48
N MET A 83 9.98 -34.62 26.48
CA MET A 83 9.34 -33.83 27.54
C MET A 83 9.27 -34.53 28.90
N GLN A 84 9.36 -35.86 28.93
CA GLN A 84 9.41 -36.64 30.18
C GLN A 84 10.80 -36.51 30.88
N ARG A 85 11.81 -35.92 30.23
CA ARG A 85 13.15 -35.77 30.77
C ARG A 85 13.31 -34.45 31.51
N GLU A 86 13.76 -34.51 32.75
CA GLU A 86 13.89 -33.28 33.58
C GLU A 86 15.17 -32.50 33.28
N THR A 87 16.32 -33.17 32.99
CA THR A 87 17.61 -32.45 32.97
C THR A 87 18.68 -32.97 31.99
N ARG A 88 18.67 -34.24 31.63
CA ARG A 88 19.66 -34.83 30.71
C ARG A 88 18.97 -35.69 29.64
N ILE A 89 19.30 -35.40 28.39
CA ILE A 89 18.84 -36.21 27.27
C ILE A 89 19.88 -37.33 27.08
N PRO A 90 19.46 -38.61 27.26
CA PRO A 90 20.36 -39.77 27.01
C PRO A 90 20.76 -39.77 25.54
N TYR A 91 21.92 -40.39 25.25
CA TYR A 91 22.40 -40.53 23.87
C TYR A 91 21.38 -41.24 22.98
N SER A 92 20.66 -42.23 23.52
CA SER A 92 19.54 -42.90 22.82
C SER A 92 18.43 -41.97 22.35
N ASP A 93 18.24 -40.85 23.03
CA ASP A 93 17.17 -39.86 22.69
C ASP A 93 17.72 -38.72 21.82
N ALA A 94 19.03 -38.65 21.58
CA ALA A 94 19.66 -37.61 20.76
C ALA A 94 19.16 -37.61 19.31
N ILE A 95 18.78 -38.78 18.77
CA ILE A 95 18.20 -38.88 17.43
C ILE A 95 16.82 -38.18 17.34
N TYR A 96 15.99 -38.31 18.37
CA TYR A 96 14.68 -37.65 18.46
C TYR A 96 14.84 -36.15 18.53
N LEU A 97 15.78 -35.67 19.38
CA LEU A 97 16.13 -34.27 19.49
C LEU A 97 16.54 -33.67 18.13
N ARG A 98 17.47 -34.37 17.45
CA ARG A 98 17.98 -33.93 16.14
C ARG A 98 16.85 -33.86 15.10
N ASN A 99 15.98 -34.85 15.07
CA ASN A 99 14.88 -34.90 14.11
C ASN A 99 13.87 -33.79 14.31
N ILE A 100 13.42 -33.55 15.57
CA ILE A 100 12.51 -32.44 15.86
C ILE A 100 13.19 -31.11 15.53
N LYS A 101 14.45 -30.90 15.94
CA LYS A 101 15.18 -29.68 15.63
C LYS A 101 15.33 -29.47 14.12
N SER A 102 15.62 -30.53 13.36
CA SER A 102 15.72 -30.47 11.90
C SER A 102 14.39 -30.06 11.26
N THR A 103 13.27 -30.64 11.73
CA THR A 103 11.94 -30.30 11.23
C THR A 103 11.59 -28.83 11.52
N LEU A 104 11.78 -28.36 12.75
CA LEU A 104 11.53 -26.97 13.09
C LEU A 104 12.44 -26.02 12.32
N SER A 105 13.71 -26.36 12.14
CA SER A 105 14.64 -25.56 11.34
C SER A 105 14.27 -25.51 9.85
N SER A 106 13.63 -26.56 9.32
CA SER A 106 13.13 -26.53 7.94
C SER A 106 11.97 -25.57 7.76
N ILE A 107 11.08 -25.46 8.77
CA ILE A 107 9.98 -24.51 8.78
C ILE A 107 10.51 -23.07 8.78
N ILE A 108 11.45 -22.76 9.69
CA ILE A 108 12.05 -21.42 9.78
C ILE A 108 12.76 -21.03 8.48
N ARG A 109 13.45 -21.99 7.84
CA ARG A 109 14.10 -21.71 6.55
C ARG A 109 13.13 -21.51 5.40
N ALA A 110 11.97 -22.19 5.43
CA ALA A 110 10.93 -22.04 4.41
C ALA A 110 10.19 -20.71 4.53
N TYR A 111 10.07 -20.18 5.73
CA TYR A 111 9.33 -18.95 6.04
C TYR A 111 10.21 -17.97 6.84
N PRO A 112 10.96 -17.09 6.16
CA PRO A 112 11.96 -16.22 6.81
C PRO A 112 11.39 -15.26 7.87
N TYR A 113 10.09 -15.01 7.85
CA TYR A 113 9.42 -14.22 8.88
C TYR A 113 9.15 -15.01 10.17
N ILE A 114 9.23 -16.36 10.16
CA ILE A 114 9.10 -17.18 11.38
C ILE A 114 10.45 -17.14 12.12
N GLN A 115 10.44 -16.47 13.27
CA GLN A 115 11.63 -16.34 14.13
C GLN A 115 11.87 -17.62 14.93
N SER A 116 10.81 -18.15 15.56
CA SER A 116 10.93 -19.35 16.40
C SER A 116 9.62 -20.12 16.49
N VAL A 117 9.73 -21.40 16.80
CA VAL A 117 8.60 -22.32 16.97
C VAL A 117 8.75 -23.05 18.30
N TYR A 118 7.68 -23.06 19.11
CA TYR A 118 7.63 -23.81 20.36
C TYR A 118 6.57 -24.91 20.25
N LEU A 119 6.90 -26.07 20.81
CA LEU A 119 6.00 -27.22 20.92
C LEU A 119 5.80 -27.52 22.39
N TYR A 120 4.56 -27.50 22.84
CA TYR A 120 4.21 -27.80 24.22
C TYR A 120 3.08 -28.85 24.27
N LEU A 121 3.20 -29.78 25.19
CA LEU A 121 2.17 -30.76 25.51
C LEU A 121 1.69 -30.55 26.93
N ASP A 122 0.36 -30.59 27.13
CA ASP A 122 -0.24 -30.42 28.43
C ASP A 122 0.20 -31.54 29.41
N GLY A 123 0.44 -31.14 30.64
CA GLY A 123 0.84 -32.04 31.73
C GLY A 123 2.36 -32.20 31.85
N TYR A 124 3.16 -31.56 31.00
CA TYR A 124 4.63 -31.55 31.13
C TYR A 124 5.14 -30.18 31.64
N ASN A 125 6.26 -30.19 32.36
CA ASN A 125 6.92 -28.97 32.85
C ASN A 125 7.93 -28.41 31.85
N ASN A 126 8.08 -29.05 30.70
CA ASN A 126 9.02 -28.70 29.65
C ASN A 126 8.29 -28.39 28.35
N TYR A 127 8.92 -27.60 27.51
CA TYR A 127 8.52 -27.36 26.11
C TYR A 127 9.73 -27.45 25.21
N PHE A 128 9.50 -27.69 23.92
CA PHE A 128 10.57 -27.73 22.94
C PHE A 128 10.61 -26.44 22.13
N SER A 129 11.76 -25.78 22.12
CA SER A 129 12.03 -24.56 21.35
C SER A 129 12.92 -24.87 20.15
N SER A 130 12.63 -24.25 19.01
CA SER A 130 13.52 -24.33 17.81
C SER A 130 14.93 -23.79 18.09
N ASP A 131 15.04 -22.81 18.98
CA ASP A 131 16.29 -22.08 19.23
C ASP A 131 17.18 -22.80 20.24
N TYR A 132 16.59 -23.18 21.38
CA TYR A 132 17.33 -23.69 22.53
C TYR A 132 17.13 -25.21 22.75
N GLY A 133 16.15 -25.83 22.06
CA GLY A 133 15.80 -27.23 22.26
C GLY A 133 14.84 -27.41 23.43
N LEU A 134 15.10 -28.40 24.31
CA LEU A 134 14.23 -28.67 25.45
C LEU A 134 14.46 -27.64 26.56
N GLU A 135 13.42 -26.91 26.93
CA GLU A 135 13.42 -25.89 27.96
C GLU A 135 12.37 -26.15 29.01
N GLN A 136 12.64 -25.71 30.23
CA GLN A 136 11.71 -25.83 31.34
C GLN A 136 10.74 -24.63 31.35
N LEU A 137 9.44 -24.90 31.57
CA LEU A 137 8.44 -23.86 31.80
C LEU A 137 8.78 -23.10 33.10
N GLN A 138 9.01 -21.81 32.97
CA GLN A 138 9.21 -20.90 34.09
C GLN A 138 7.94 -20.05 34.24
N PRO A 139 7.19 -20.17 35.36
CA PRO A 139 5.91 -19.46 35.54
C PRO A 139 6.04 -17.92 35.64
N LYS A 140 7.26 -17.41 35.89
CA LYS A 140 7.55 -15.97 35.99
C LYS A 140 8.78 -15.65 35.15
N GLY A 141 8.58 -14.94 34.03
CA GLY A 141 9.69 -14.46 33.22
C GLY A 141 9.46 -14.68 31.69
N LYS A 142 10.46 -15.21 31.00
CA LYS A 142 10.55 -15.34 29.53
C LYS A 142 9.39 -16.12 28.84
N ASN A 143 8.50 -16.77 29.62
CA ASN A 143 7.45 -17.67 29.10
C ASN A 143 6.05 -17.03 29.17
N ASN A 144 5.93 -15.74 28.87
CA ASN A 144 4.62 -15.06 28.77
C ASN A 144 3.65 -15.75 27.80
N TRP A 145 4.17 -16.45 26.77
CA TRP A 145 3.36 -17.19 25.83
C TRP A 145 2.49 -18.28 26.51
N TYR A 146 2.97 -18.86 27.60
CA TYR A 146 2.24 -19.91 28.31
C TYR A 146 0.98 -19.38 28.99
N SER A 147 1.01 -18.17 29.54
CA SER A 147 -0.17 -17.53 30.12
C SER A 147 -1.25 -17.27 29.08
N SER A 148 -0.87 -16.78 27.89
CA SER A 148 -1.78 -16.55 26.77
C SER A 148 -2.40 -17.86 26.29
N TYR A 149 -1.61 -18.92 26.13
CA TYR A 149 -2.15 -20.24 25.82
C TYR A 149 -3.17 -20.73 26.86
N ARG A 150 -2.87 -20.55 28.16
CA ARG A 150 -3.77 -20.98 29.23
C ARG A 150 -5.05 -20.14 29.33
N SER A 151 -5.06 -18.95 28.80
CA SER A 151 -6.26 -18.09 28.73
C SER A 151 -7.17 -18.38 27.54
N MET A 152 -6.71 -19.18 26.57
CA MET A 152 -7.53 -19.59 25.42
C MET A 152 -8.73 -20.41 25.87
N SER A 153 -9.93 -20.06 25.39
CA SER A 153 -11.15 -20.83 25.66
C SER A 153 -11.07 -22.21 25.02
N SER A 154 -11.92 -23.18 25.50
CA SER A 154 -11.93 -24.53 24.94
C SER A 154 -12.22 -24.56 23.45
N ASP A 155 -13.10 -23.67 22.98
CA ASP A 155 -13.63 -23.64 21.63
C ASP A 155 -12.72 -22.84 20.66
N GLU A 156 -11.71 -22.14 21.18
CA GLU A 156 -10.76 -21.37 20.42
C GLU A 156 -9.62 -22.28 19.94
N GLU A 157 -9.56 -22.53 18.63
CA GLU A 157 -8.52 -23.36 18.02
C GLU A 157 -7.20 -22.62 17.83
N SER A 158 -7.26 -21.32 17.57
CA SER A 158 -6.09 -20.48 17.37
C SER A 158 -6.26 -19.11 18.02
N LEU A 159 -5.15 -18.53 18.47
CA LEU A 159 -5.08 -17.16 19.00
C LEU A 159 -3.90 -16.46 18.36
N MET A 160 -4.09 -15.20 18.00
CA MET A 160 -3.03 -14.33 17.52
C MET A 160 -2.90 -13.13 18.45
N GLU A 161 -1.69 -12.84 18.89
CA GLU A 161 -1.40 -11.69 19.74
C GLU A 161 -0.11 -10.99 19.31
N THR A 162 -0.01 -9.71 19.62
CA THR A 162 1.23 -8.95 19.44
C THR A 162 1.97 -8.89 20.75
N ARG A 163 3.26 -9.14 20.69
CA ARG A 163 4.16 -9.05 21.85
C ARG A 163 5.20 -7.97 21.61
N ALA A 164 5.30 -7.04 22.54
CA ALA A 164 6.29 -5.97 22.46
C ALA A 164 7.73 -6.53 22.56
N ALA A 165 8.68 -5.78 22.03
CA ALA A 165 10.10 -6.17 22.02
C ALA A 165 10.64 -6.54 23.41
N ALA A 166 10.18 -5.87 24.47
CA ALA A 166 10.55 -6.14 25.85
C ALA A 166 10.09 -7.51 26.35
N ASP A 167 8.95 -8.01 25.83
CA ASP A 167 8.30 -9.24 26.31
C ASP A 167 8.72 -10.49 25.53
N THR A 168 9.41 -10.32 24.40
CA THR A 168 9.75 -11.44 23.51
C THR A 168 11.06 -12.13 23.84
N GLY A 169 11.94 -11.45 24.59
CA GLY A 169 13.33 -11.91 24.81
C GLY A 169 14.25 -11.78 23.58
N TYR A 170 13.71 -11.35 22.42
CA TYR A 170 14.44 -11.12 21.18
C TYR A 170 14.78 -9.66 20.92
N GLY A 171 14.26 -8.73 21.75
CA GLY A 171 14.42 -7.29 21.56
C GLY A 171 13.71 -6.74 20.31
N ARG A 172 12.73 -7.47 19.79
CA ARG A 172 11.92 -7.12 18.61
C ARG A 172 10.45 -7.41 18.86
N SER A 173 9.58 -6.62 18.27
CA SER A 173 8.13 -6.89 18.29
C SER A 173 7.81 -8.13 17.47
N MET A 174 6.95 -8.97 18.02
CA MET A 174 6.55 -10.25 17.43
C MET A 174 5.03 -10.35 17.32
N ILE A 175 4.58 -11.00 16.25
CA ILE A 175 3.24 -11.57 16.20
C ILE A 175 3.38 -13.02 16.63
N THR A 176 2.66 -13.41 17.67
CA THR A 176 2.67 -14.79 18.17
C THR A 176 1.36 -15.45 17.83
N ILE A 177 1.43 -16.56 17.11
CA ILE A 177 0.27 -17.39 16.75
C ILE A 177 0.33 -18.66 17.57
N TYR A 178 -0.73 -18.88 18.32
CA TYR A 178 -0.98 -20.08 19.10
C TYR A 178 -1.96 -20.96 18.33
N GLN A 179 -1.64 -22.22 18.17
CA GLN A 179 -2.55 -23.18 17.55
C GLN A 179 -2.62 -24.46 18.37
N LYS A 180 -3.81 -24.80 18.82
CA LYS A 180 -4.04 -26.04 19.55
C LYS A 180 -3.78 -27.25 18.66
N MET A 181 -3.18 -28.27 19.23
CA MET A 181 -2.94 -29.54 18.55
C MET A 181 -4.23 -30.34 18.46
N LYS A 182 -4.55 -30.88 17.28
CA LYS A 182 -5.78 -31.65 17.05
C LYS A 182 -5.79 -33.03 17.72
N LEU A 183 -4.66 -33.74 17.70
CA LEU A 183 -4.52 -35.12 18.15
C LEU A 183 -4.05 -35.26 19.60
N GLN A 184 -3.59 -34.20 20.22
CA GLN A 184 -3.02 -34.18 21.56
C GLN A 184 -3.40 -32.87 22.25
N LYS A 185 -3.57 -32.88 23.57
CA LYS A 185 -3.69 -31.65 24.32
C LYS A 185 -2.34 -30.95 24.36
N GLY A 186 -2.27 -29.75 23.79
CA GLY A 186 -1.06 -28.99 23.68
C GLY A 186 -1.19 -27.88 22.64
N VAL A 187 -0.09 -27.17 22.42
CA VAL A 187 -0.06 -26.02 21.52
C VAL A 187 1.25 -25.98 20.72
N VAL A 188 1.14 -25.56 19.48
CA VAL A 188 2.24 -25.04 18.68
C VAL A 188 2.20 -23.52 18.77
N VAL A 189 3.30 -22.92 19.14
CA VAL A 189 3.46 -21.46 19.21
C VAL A 189 4.47 -21.04 18.15
N MET A 190 4.06 -20.17 17.25
CA MET A 190 4.93 -19.62 16.22
C MET A 190 5.13 -18.12 16.44
N ASN A 191 6.37 -17.70 16.61
CA ASN A 191 6.74 -16.31 16.77
C ASN A 191 7.20 -15.76 15.42
N ILE A 192 6.53 -14.72 14.96
CA ILE A 192 6.78 -14.05 13.69
C ILE A 192 7.45 -12.72 13.97
N ASP A 193 8.61 -12.50 13.40
CA ASP A 193 9.31 -11.21 13.43
C ASP A 193 8.52 -10.20 12.58
N VAL A 194 7.99 -9.16 13.22
CA VAL A 194 7.22 -8.09 12.57
C VAL A 194 8.05 -7.41 11.48
N GLY A 195 9.34 -7.14 11.74
CA GLY A 195 10.23 -6.51 10.76
C GLY A 195 10.44 -7.39 9.52
N ALA A 196 10.67 -8.68 9.72
CA ALA A 196 10.82 -9.63 8.60
C ALA A 196 9.52 -9.82 7.81
N TYR A 197 8.37 -9.82 8.50
CA TYR A 197 7.06 -9.86 7.84
C TYR A 197 6.81 -8.59 7.02
N LEU A 198 7.06 -7.40 7.59
CA LEU A 198 6.94 -6.13 6.87
C LEU A 198 7.87 -6.08 5.65
N ALA A 199 9.10 -6.58 5.77
CA ALA A 199 10.02 -6.68 4.63
C ALA A 199 9.49 -7.61 3.52
N SER A 200 8.73 -8.65 3.88
CA SER A 200 8.06 -9.50 2.88
C SER A 200 6.94 -8.78 2.14
N LEU A 201 6.24 -7.85 2.80
CA LEU A 201 5.23 -7.00 2.17
C LEU A 201 5.86 -6.00 1.20
N ASP A 202 7.09 -5.51 1.45
CA ASP A 202 7.83 -4.64 0.53
C ASP A 202 8.03 -5.25 -0.86
N ALA A 203 8.08 -6.57 -0.96
CA ALA A 203 8.17 -7.27 -2.23
C ALA A 203 6.85 -7.32 -3.02
N ILE A 204 5.73 -7.12 -2.34
CA ILE A 204 4.37 -7.24 -2.90
C ILE A 204 3.75 -5.87 -3.12
N LEU A 205 4.02 -4.93 -2.23
CA LEU A 205 3.41 -3.60 -2.18
C LEU A 205 4.35 -2.52 -2.72
N GLN A 206 3.76 -1.50 -3.33
CA GLN A 206 4.51 -0.32 -3.77
C GLN A 206 4.57 0.72 -2.66
N LYS A 207 5.78 1.19 -2.30
CA LYS A 207 6.01 2.18 -1.22
C LYS A 207 5.60 3.62 -1.55
N ASP A 208 4.67 3.85 -2.44
CA ASP A 208 4.32 5.20 -2.91
C ASP A 208 3.40 5.95 -1.93
N ASN A 209 3.96 6.48 -0.84
CA ASN A 209 3.24 7.37 0.08
C ASN A 209 1.91 6.81 0.65
N GLU A 210 1.82 5.50 0.73
CA GLU A 210 0.73 4.77 1.35
C GLU A 210 1.23 4.10 2.61
N THR A 211 0.52 4.27 3.72
CA THR A 211 0.79 3.62 5.01
C THR A 211 -0.31 2.61 5.26
N VAL A 212 0.03 1.41 5.69
CA VAL A 212 -0.96 0.40 6.10
C VAL A 212 -0.81 0.10 7.57
N LEU A 213 -1.93 0.20 8.30
CA LEU A 213 -2.01 -0.10 9.72
C LEU A 213 -2.84 -1.35 9.95
N TYR A 214 -2.41 -2.17 10.89
CA TYR A 214 -3.16 -3.31 11.40
C TYR A 214 -3.55 -3.02 12.86
N LEU A 215 -4.83 -3.07 13.13
CA LEU A 215 -5.40 -2.81 14.44
C LEU A 215 -6.14 -4.04 14.96
N ASP A 216 -6.11 -4.26 16.26
CA ASP A 216 -6.89 -5.30 16.91
C ASP A 216 -8.34 -4.87 17.18
N LYS A 217 -9.15 -5.76 17.79
CA LYS A 217 -10.53 -5.45 18.23
C LYS A 217 -10.62 -4.23 19.15
N LYS A 218 -9.58 -3.94 19.91
CA LYS A 218 -9.50 -2.85 20.88
C LYS A 218 -8.90 -1.59 20.29
N ASP A 219 -8.75 -1.57 18.96
CA ASP A 219 -8.13 -0.47 18.21
C ASP A 219 -6.67 -0.22 18.59
N GLN A 220 -6.00 -1.25 19.14
CA GLN A 220 -4.57 -1.19 19.43
C GLN A 220 -3.77 -1.50 18.15
N LEU A 221 -2.77 -0.69 17.90
CA LEU A 221 -1.89 -0.88 16.76
C LEU A 221 -1.07 -2.16 16.93
N ILE A 222 -1.23 -3.09 16.01
CA ILE A 222 -0.45 -4.32 15.93
C ILE A 222 0.85 -4.06 15.19
N LEU A 223 0.74 -3.50 13.99
CA LEU A 223 1.88 -3.14 13.15
C LEU A 223 1.52 -2.03 12.17
N ALA A 224 2.53 -1.30 11.74
CA ALA A 224 2.42 -0.29 10.69
C ALA A 224 3.44 -0.59 9.59
N TRP A 225 2.98 -0.64 8.34
CA TRP A 225 3.84 -0.74 7.18
C TRP A 225 4.00 0.63 6.53
N ASN A 226 5.25 0.99 6.20
CA ASN A 226 5.62 2.24 5.52
C ASN A 226 5.13 3.50 6.24
N ASP A 227 5.25 3.54 7.57
CA ASP A 227 4.84 4.71 8.37
C ASP A 227 5.99 5.72 8.57
N GLU A 228 6.47 6.30 7.48
CA GLU A 228 7.53 7.32 7.52
C GLU A 228 7.09 8.63 8.19
N ASN A 229 5.79 8.83 8.34
CA ASN A 229 5.22 10.08 8.84
C ASN A 229 4.73 10.00 10.29
N GLY A 230 4.89 8.86 10.97
CA GLY A 230 4.40 8.65 12.34
C GLY A 230 2.87 8.77 12.44
N ALA A 231 2.15 8.38 11.41
CA ALA A 231 0.69 8.42 11.41
C ALA A 231 0.11 7.37 12.38
N ALA A 232 0.83 6.28 12.57
CA ALA A 232 0.44 5.16 13.44
C ALA A 232 0.31 5.58 14.91
N ASP A 233 1.23 6.40 15.43
CA ASP A 233 1.27 6.79 16.85
C ASP A 233 0.06 7.62 17.28
N SER A 234 -0.60 8.27 16.33
CA SER A 234 -1.72 9.18 16.59
C SER A 234 -3.04 8.68 16.01
N PHE A 235 -3.02 7.47 15.47
CA PHE A 235 -4.21 6.88 14.89
C PHE A 235 -5.08 6.23 15.97
N SER A 236 -6.34 6.64 16.06
CA SER A 236 -7.34 6.00 16.93
C SER A 236 -8.37 5.28 16.08
N GLY A 237 -8.42 3.96 16.19
CA GLY A 237 -9.32 3.10 15.42
C GLY A 237 -10.81 3.31 15.73
N THR A 238 -11.13 3.80 16.94
CA THR A 238 -12.51 4.01 17.41
C THR A 238 -13.32 4.96 16.53
N GLU A 239 -12.66 5.91 15.86
CA GLU A 239 -13.33 6.87 14.96
C GLU A 239 -13.81 6.23 13.65
N PHE A 240 -13.33 5.02 13.31
CA PHE A 240 -13.56 4.41 11.99
C PHE A 240 -14.60 3.30 12.00
N LYS A 241 -14.75 2.57 13.10
CA LYS A 241 -15.79 1.53 13.25
C LYS A 241 -17.21 2.07 13.16
N ASN A 242 -17.41 3.35 13.58
CA ASN A 242 -18.74 3.96 13.65
C ASN A 242 -19.14 4.75 12.41
N SER A 243 -18.23 5.02 11.48
CA SER A 243 -18.53 5.96 10.39
C SER A 243 -19.13 5.33 9.15
N GLY A 244 -19.11 3.99 8.98
CA GLY A 244 -19.71 3.33 7.81
C GLY A 244 -19.26 3.87 6.43
N GLN A 245 -18.41 4.88 6.43
CA GLN A 245 -17.92 5.55 5.23
C GLN A 245 -16.57 4.94 4.84
N GLU A 246 -16.60 4.13 3.82
CA GLU A 246 -15.43 3.45 3.29
C GLU A 246 -14.31 4.40 2.82
N ASN A 247 -14.62 5.65 2.47
CA ASN A 247 -13.66 6.60 1.87
C ASN A 247 -13.85 8.01 2.41
N SER A 248 -13.01 8.44 3.34
CA SER A 248 -13.08 9.80 3.87
C SER A 248 -11.70 10.44 4.03
N TRP A 249 -11.62 11.73 3.75
CA TRP A 249 -10.45 12.53 4.08
C TRP A 249 -10.45 12.86 5.56
N LYS A 250 -9.41 12.41 6.28
CA LYS A 250 -9.25 12.71 7.70
C LYS A 250 -7.91 13.38 7.99
N LYS A 251 -7.87 14.14 9.08
CA LYS A 251 -6.69 14.88 9.50
C LYS A 251 -6.03 14.13 10.67
N ILE A 252 -4.82 13.62 10.45
CA ILE A 252 -4.02 12.88 11.44
C ILE A 252 -2.70 13.64 11.57
N ASN A 253 -2.30 14.02 12.78
CA ASN A 253 -1.08 14.83 13.04
C ASN A 253 -0.95 16.08 12.16
N GLY A 254 -2.07 16.78 11.91
CA GLY A 254 -2.08 17.99 11.07
C GLY A 254 -1.99 17.74 9.56
N LYS A 255 -1.73 16.50 9.12
CA LYS A 255 -1.71 16.09 7.71
C LYS A 255 -3.05 15.45 7.33
N SER A 256 -3.50 15.65 6.09
CA SER A 256 -4.74 15.04 5.58
C SER A 256 -4.44 13.75 4.85
N TYR A 257 -5.17 12.70 5.20
CA TYR A 257 -5.08 11.37 4.59
C TYR A 257 -6.43 10.93 4.03
N LEU A 258 -6.40 10.26 2.88
CA LEU A 258 -7.51 9.47 2.40
C LEU A 258 -7.43 8.12 3.11
N VAL A 259 -8.48 7.77 3.82
CA VAL A 259 -8.53 6.59 4.68
C VAL A 259 -9.44 5.55 4.05
N HIS A 260 -8.92 4.34 3.88
CA HIS A 260 -9.66 3.16 3.48
C HIS A 260 -9.55 2.11 4.57
N THR A 261 -10.62 1.38 4.83
CA THR A 261 -10.65 0.34 5.86
C THR A 261 -11.14 -0.98 5.27
N ALA A 262 -10.59 -2.09 5.77
CA ALA A 262 -11.07 -3.43 5.52
C ALA A 262 -11.06 -4.21 6.83
N VAL A 263 -12.10 -4.98 7.07
CA VAL A 263 -12.19 -5.84 8.26
C VAL A 263 -11.86 -7.26 7.85
N ASN A 264 -10.98 -7.89 8.62
CA ASN A 264 -10.77 -9.33 8.56
C ASN A 264 -11.52 -9.97 9.71
N ASP A 265 -12.71 -10.52 9.43
CA ASP A 265 -13.58 -11.11 10.44
C ASP A 265 -12.99 -12.39 11.04
N GLN A 266 -12.12 -13.09 10.30
CA GLN A 266 -11.54 -14.36 10.77
C GLN A 266 -10.55 -14.16 11.91
N TYR A 267 -9.80 -13.03 11.88
CA TYR A 267 -8.80 -12.73 12.90
C TYR A 267 -9.16 -11.50 13.74
N ASP A 268 -10.36 -10.98 13.54
CA ASP A 268 -10.86 -9.77 14.21
C ASP A 268 -9.91 -8.55 14.07
N LEU A 269 -9.38 -8.37 12.89
CA LEU A 269 -8.44 -7.30 12.57
C LEU A 269 -9.08 -6.23 11.72
N LEU A 270 -8.75 -4.98 12.01
CA LEU A 270 -9.04 -3.83 11.17
C LEU A 270 -7.78 -3.43 10.40
N LEU A 271 -7.84 -3.53 9.09
CA LEU A 271 -6.80 -3.07 8.18
C LEU A 271 -7.15 -1.66 7.71
N VAL A 272 -6.19 -0.75 7.77
CA VAL A 272 -6.40 0.65 7.39
C VAL A 272 -5.30 1.07 6.42
N SER A 273 -5.69 1.56 5.25
CA SER A 273 -4.78 2.22 4.30
C SER A 273 -4.93 3.73 4.42
N LEU A 274 -3.81 4.41 4.56
CA LEU A 274 -3.67 5.85 4.66
C LEU A 274 -2.89 6.38 3.47
N ILE A 275 -3.56 7.11 2.56
CA ILE A 275 -2.91 7.76 1.42
C ILE A 275 -2.77 9.26 1.71
N SER A 276 -1.54 9.77 1.71
CA SER A 276 -1.28 11.18 1.99
C SER A 276 -1.84 12.10 0.91
N ARG A 277 -2.55 13.16 1.33
CA ARG A 277 -3.02 14.23 0.42
C ARG A 277 -1.85 14.93 -0.28
N GLN A 278 -0.70 15.00 0.37
CA GLN A 278 0.49 15.63 -0.22
C GLN A 278 1.01 14.85 -1.42
N ALA A 279 0.95 13.50 -1.37
CA ALA A 279 1.30 12.65 -2.49
C ALA A 279 0.36 12.86 -3.68
N LYS A 280 -0.95 12.92 -3.43
CA LYS A 280 -1.94 13.28 -4.46
C LYS A 280 -1.62 14.65 -5.08
N MET A 281 -1.32 15.64 -4.24
CA MET A 281 -1.03 17.00 -4.69
C MET A 281 0.24 17.08 -5.54
N ASN A 282 1.30 16.36 -5.17
CA ASN A 282 2.53 16.29 -5.96
C ASN A 282 2.29 15.73 -7.36
N ASN A 283 1.49 14.68 -7.47
CA ASN A 283 1.10 14.10 -8.77
C ASN A 283 0.29 15.10 -9.61
N ILE A 284 -0.65 15.82 -8.98
CA ILE A 284 -1.42 16.87 -9.66
C ILE A 284 -0.51 17.97 -10.15
N ILE A 285 0.43 18.45 -9.34
CA ILE A 285 1.37 19.54 -9.72
C ILE A 285 2.26 19.11 -10.88
N GLN A 286 2.79 17.89 -10.88
CA GLN A 286 3.62 17.39 -11.99
C GLN A 286 2.85 17.35 -13.31
N VAL A 287 1.62 16.78 -13.27
CA VAL A 287 0.79 16.68 -14.47
C VAL A 287 0.30 18.06 -14.91
N ALA A 288 -0.14 18.92 -13.97
CA ALA A 288 -0.52 20.30 -14.27
C ALA A 288 0.63 21.09 -14.89
N GLY A 289 1.87 20.88 -14.44
CA GLY A 289 3.07 21.49 -15.05
C GLY A 289 3.27 21.04 -16.50
N ALA A 290 3.11 19.75 -16.80
CA ALA A 290 3.17 19.24 -18.17
C ALA A 290 2.06 19.82 -19.05
N PHE A 291 0.81 19.85 -18.54
CA PHE A 291 -0.31 20.49 -19.24
C PHE A 291 -0.06 21.98 -19.50
N LEU A 292 0.46 22.70 -18.52
CA LEU A 292 0.80 24.12 -18.68
C LEU A 292 1.84 24.33 -19.78
N ALA A 293 2.89 23.51 -19.83
CA ALA A 293 3.93 23.59 -20.86
C ALA A 293 3.32 23.37 -22.27
N VAL A 294 2.48 22.36 -22.43
CA VAL A 294 1.77 22.08 -23.69
C VAL A 294 0.83 23.23 -24.06
N PHE A 295 0.12 23.79 -23.07
CA PHE A 295 -0.78 24.93 -23.28
C PHE A 295 -0.02 26.18 -23.75
N VAL A 296 1.14 26.49 -23.17
CA VAL A 296 2.00 27.62 -23.58
C VAL A 296 2.49 27.42 -25.00
N LEU A 297 3.00 26.22 -25.34
CA LEU A 297 3.42 25.90 -26.72
C LEU A 297 2.30 26.07 -27.72
N ASN A 298 1.13 25.55 -27.39
CA ASN A 298 -0.06 25.70 -28.25
C ASN A 298 -0.49 27.15 -28.41
N THR A 299 -0.43 27.95 -27.32
CA THR A 299 -0.74 29.39 -27.38
C THR A 299 0.21 30.14 -28.31
N ILE A 300 1.52 29.83 -28.28
CA ILE A 300 2.51 30.43 -29.17
C ILE A 300 2.20 30.06 -30.63
N ALA A 301 1.90 28.78 -30.90
CA ALA A 301 1.53 28.32 -32.25
C ALA A 301 0.26 29.01 -32.77
N MET A 302 -0.79 29.12 -31.90
CA MET A 302 -2.03 29.82 -32.24
C MET A 302 -1.81 31.33 -32.51
N MET A 303 -0.92 31.97 -31.76
CA MET A 303 -0.55 33.37 -31.94
C MET A 303 0.16 33.59 -33.29
N ALA A 304 1.06 32.67 -33.67
CA ALA A 304 1.73 32.68 -34.98
C ALA A 304 0.75 32.49 -36.14
N LEU A 305 -0.18 31.54 -35.98
CA LEU A 305 -1.27 31.26 -36.95
C LEU A 305 -2.19 32.48 -37.11
N ALA A 306 -2.64 33.07 -36.01
CA ALA A 306 -3.49 34.26 -36.04
C ALA A 306 -2.77 35.46 -36.71
N TYR A 307 -1.48 35.60 -36.43
CA TYR A 307 -0.68 36.66 -37.05
C TYR A 307 -0.53 36.46 -38.59
N THR A 308 -0.11 35.28 -39.02
CA THR A 308 0.04 34.95 -40.46
C THR A 308 -1.26 35.10 -41.23
N THR A 309 -2.38 34.59 -40.66
CA THR A 309 -3.71 34.73 -41.27
C THR A 309 -4.12 36.22 -41.35
N THR A 310 -3.90 36.97 -40.30
CA THR A 310 -4.24 38.41 -40.29
C THR A 310 -3.43 39.19 -41.34
N VAL A 311 -2.12 38.93 -41.46
CA VAL A 311 -1.24 39.53 -42.46
C VAL A 311 -1.68 39.19 -43.87
N ARG A 312 -1.97 37.92 -44.15
CA ARG A 312 -2.46 37.48 -45.49
C ARG A 312 -3.76 38.18 -45.84
N THR A 313 -4.74 38.21 -44.94
CA THR A 313 -6.00 38.88 -45.19
C THR A 313 -5.84 40.41 -45.37
N PHE A 314 -4.93 41.01 -44.61
CA PHE A 314 -4.66 42.42 -44.74
C PHE A 314 -4.04 42.79 -46.11
N ARG A 315 -3.07 42.00 -46.57
CA ARG A 315 -2.47 42.16 -47.92
C ARG A 315 -3.51 42.01 -49.03
N GLN A 316 -4.42 41.07 -48.94
CA GLN A 316 -5.50 40.89 -49.91
C GLN A 316 -6.42 42.11 -49.96
N ILE A 317 -6.78 42.68 -48.81
CA ILE A 317 -7.62 43.86 -48.74
C ILE A 317 -6.88 45.10 -49.31
N GLU A 318 -5.61 45.25 -48.96
CA GLU A 318 -4.78 46.35 -49.48
C GLU A 318 -4.63 46.29 -51.01
N TYR A 319 -4.45 45.06 -51.54
CA TYR A 319 -4.41 44.84 -52.98
C TYR A 319 -5.76 45.19 -53.64
N MET A 320 -6.89 44.73 -53.06
CA MET A 320 -8.20 45.10 -53.59
C MET A 320 -8.45 46.63 -53.59
N ILE A 321 -8.10 47.29 -52.51
CA ILE A 321 -8.22 48.78 -52.42
C ILE A 321 -7.36 49.44 -53.46
N GLN A 322 -6.18 48.95 -53.74
CA GLN A 322 -5.28 49.49 -54.75
C GLN A 322 -5.85 49.30 -56.17
N VAL A 323 -6.37 48.12 -56.48
CA VAL A 323 -7.06 47.84 -57.75
C VAL A 323 -8.28 48.77 -57.98
N PHE A 324 -9.05 49.01 -56.91
CA PHE A 324 -10.18 49.95 -57.01
C PHE A 324 -9.74 51.39 -57.22
N TYR A 325 -8.65 51.82 -56.56
CA TYR A 325 -8.10 53.17 -56.72
C TYR A 325 -7.51 53.36 -58.11
N ASP A 326 -6.79 52.36 -58.65
CA ASP A 326 -6.20 52.37 -60.00
C ASP A 326 -7.32 52.35 -61.06
N ALA A 327 -8.41 51.63 -60.84
CA ALA A 327 -9.57 51.63 -61.74
C ALA A 327 -10.31 52.97 -61.76
N GLU A 328 -10.42 53.66 -60.62
CA GLU A 328 -11.04 55.00 -60.49
C GLU A 328 -10.18 56.07 -61.16
N SER A 329 -8.84 55.91 -61.14
CA SER A 329 -7.88 56.83 -61.80
C SER A 329 -7.67 56.56 -63.29
N GLY A 330 -8.37 55.62 -63.88
CA GLY A 330 -8.29 55.31 -65.33
C GLY A 330 -7.04 54.52 -65.76
N VAL A 331 -6.27 54.04 -64.78
CA VAL A 331 -5.09 53.18 -65.01
C VAL A 331 -5.52 51.74 -64.89
N TYR A 332 -5.79 51.03 -66.01
CA TYR A 332 -6.07 49.61 -66.01
C TYR A 332 -4.78 48.84 -65.75
N PRO A 333 -4.67 48.00 -64.71
CA PRO A 333 -3.51 47.18 -64.46
C PRO A 333 -3.38 46.18 -65.63
N SER A 334 -2.31 46.30 -66.39
CA SER A 334 -1.91 45.30 -67.34
C SER A 334 -1.33 44.11 -66.58
N GLU A 335 -2.09 42.98 -66.57
CA GLU A 335 -1.77 41.67 -66.08
C GLU A 335 -1.58 41.48 -64.56
N PRO A 336 -2.23 40.44 -63.98
CA PRO A 336 -1.95 40.04 -62.61
C PRO A 336 -0.53 39.44 -62.52
N ARG A 337 0.40 40.11 -61.82
CA ARG A 337 1.62 39.44 -61.39
C ARG A 337 1.29 38.21 -60.57
N GLN A 338 1.39 37.06 -61.23
CA GLN A 338 1.50 35.77 -60.52
C GLN A 338 2.77 35.78 -59.69
N GLU A 339 2.71 36.14 -58.43
CA GLU A 339 3.71 35.69 -57.48
C GLU A 339 3.32 34.31 -57.00
N VAL A 340 3.92 33.38 -57.67
CA VAL A 340 4.06 31.96 -57.35
C VAL A 340 4.78 31.80 -56.01
N LYS A 341 4.22 30.92 -55.15
CA LYS A 341 4.75 30.12 -54.05
C LYS A 341 4.87 30.77 -52.69
#